data_1efd96302a48f938f53cd5301a78d936
#
_entry.id   1efd96302a48f938f53cd5301a78d936
#
_cell.length_a   1.000
_cell.length_b   1.000
_cell.length_c   1.000
_cell.angle_alpha   90.00
_cell.angle_beta   90.00
_cell.angle_gamma   90.00
#
_symmetry.space_group_name_H-M   'P 1'
#
loop_
_entity.id
_entity.type
_entity.pdbx_description
1 polymer ?
#
loop_
_entity_poly.entity_id
_entity_poly.type
_entity_poly.pdbx_seq_one_letter_code
_entity_poly.pdbx_strand_id
1 'polypeptide(L)'
;MKGLDLSKQYYLKYKDILFNELGDLKNSLAFGLVGSGSECYGFDDDISQDHDFEPGFCIFAPADMDRKDLFKIERCYAKLPKEFMGYKRNIIDSGRHGLILIEDFYKSKIANLDYNNIGLDWFNIPEHFLSEATNGEIYDDFFKQFSIIREKIKYYPEDIRLKKLAGSLFLMKQAGVYNYPRCIDHNDTASAQLAIYEYVKKVIDVIFLLNKVYKPYYKWQFRYLNNLDILSNLASPLEYLMETDNSNEMFKGKLEIINDINEMILDEVKKQGLSSELCSDLENNAFSVNNHIKDSKIRNLDILYAV
;
A
#
# COMPACT_ATOMS: atom_id res chain seq x y z
N MET A 1 18.59 -14.19 -2.70
CA MET A 1 17.81 -14.31 -1.44
C MET A 1 17.02 -13.03 -1.27
N LYS A 2 15.76 -13.10 -0.80
CA LYS A 2 14.97 -11.90 -0.52
C LYS A 2 15.36 -11.29 0.83
N GLY A 3 15.29 -9.96 0.95
CA GLY A 3 15.69 -9.27 2.18
C GLY A 3 14.84 -9.63 3.39
N LEU A 4 13.53 -9.85 3.18
CA LEU A 4 12.65 -10.35 4.24
C LEU A 4 13.07 -11.74 4.76
N ASP A 5 13.47 -12.64 3.85
CA ASP A 5 13.98 -13.97 4.21
C ASP A 5 15.32 -13.87 4.95
N LEU A 6 16.22 -12.98 4.49
CA LEU A 6 17.51 -12.72 5.15
C LEU A 6 17.29 -12.23 6.58
N SER A 7 16.40 -11.24 6.76
CA SER A 7 16.03 -10.69 8.05
C SER A 7 15.46 -11.76 8.98
N LYS A 8 14.52 -12.57 8.49
CA LYS A 8 13.90 -13.65 9.26
C LYS A 8 14.90 -14.71 9.68
N GLN A 9 15.78 -15.15 8.77
CA GLN A 9 16.82 -16.12 9.08
C GLN A 9 17.84 -15.55 10.09
N TYR A 10 18.20 -14.30 9.96
CA TYR A 10 19.05 -13.60 10.92
C TYR A 10 18.41 -13.55 12.31
N TYR A 11 17.12 -13.17 12.39
CA TYR A 11 16.35 -13.19 13.63
C TYR A 11 16.33 -14.59 14.25
N LEU A 12 15.91 -15.62 13.51
CA LEU A 12 15.83 -16.99 14.01
C LEU A 12 17.17 -17.54 14.50
N LYS A 13 18.27 -17.15 13.86
CA LYS A 13 19.62 -17.57 14.24
C LYS A 13 20.08 -16.98 15.58
N TYR A 14 19.71 -15.73 15.86
CA TYR A 14 20.26 -14.98 16.99
C TYR A 14 19.23 -14.65 18.09
N LYS A 15 17.96 -14.99 17.92
CA LYS A 15 16.91 -14.67 18.89
C LYS A 15 17.17 -15.23 20.28
N ASP A 16 17.69 -16.46 20.40
CA ASP A 16 17.92 -17.07 21.71
C ASP A 16 19.04 -16.34 22.49
N ILE A 17 20.10 -15.91 21.80
CA ILE A 17 21.17 -15.11 22.39
C ILE A 17 20.60 -13.75 22.84
N LEU A 18 19.83 -13.09 21.97
CA LEU A 18 19.19 -11.81 22.26
C LEU A 18 18.23 -11.94 23.45
N PHE A 19 17.39 -12.97 23.48
CA PHE A 19 16.40 -13.19 24.54
C PHE A 19 17.03 -13.51 25.90
N ASN A 20 18.15 -14.22 25.92
CA ASN A 20 18.90 -14.46 27.15
C ASN A 20 19.49 -13.18 27.73
N GLU A 21 19.99 -12.25 26.89
CA GLU A 21 20.50 -10.95 27.36
C GLU A 21 19.38 -9.99 27.78
N LEU A 22 18.24 -9.99 27.06
CA LEU A 22 17.07 -9.15 27.38
C LEU A 22 16.37 -9.60 28.67
N GLY A 23 16.34 -10.91 28.94
CA GLY A 23 15.56 -11.46 30.05
C GLY A 23 14.06 -11.22 29.87
N ASP A 24 13.40 -10.74 30.93
CA ASP A 24 11.94 -10.49 30.93
C ASP A 24 11.53 -9.32 30.03
N LEU A 25 12.43 -8.42 29.64
CA LEU A 25 12.13 -7.30 28.75
C LEU A 25 11.56 -7.77 27.40
N LYS A 26 11.99 -8.94 26.91
CA LYS A 26 11.46 -9.50 25.64
C LYS A 26 9.94 -9.60 25.63
N ASN A 27 9.30 -9.81 26.78
CA ASN A 27 7.86 -10.01 26.89
C ASN A 27 7.05 -8.74 26.59
N SER A 28 7.70 -7.57 26.54
CA SER A 28 7.10 -6.29 26.18
C SER A 28 7.45 -5.82 24.77
N LEU A 29 8.10 -6.68 23.96
CA LEU A 29 8.65 -6.31 22.67
C LEU A 29 7.95 -7.08 21.53
N ALA A 30 7.98 -6.46 20.34
CA ALA A 30 7.71 -7.13 19.08
C ALA A 30 8.97 -7.11 18.19
N PHE A 31 9.10 -8.10 17.32
CA PHE A 31 10.24 -8.32 16.44
C PHE A 31 9.75 -8.57 15.02
N GLY A 32 10.35 -7.93 14.02
CA GLY A 32 9.92 -8.10 12.64
C GLY A 32 10.70 -7.25 11.66
N LEU A 33 10.31 -7.30 10.39
CA LEU A 33 10.74 -6.37 9.36
C LEU A 33 9.51 -5.84 8.63
N VAL A 34 9.23 -4.55 8.79
CA VAL A 34 8.05 -3.85 8.25
C VAL A 34 8.42 -2.41 7.88
N GLY A 35 7.62 -1.78 7.06
CA GLY A 35 7.78 -0.37 6.74
C GLY A 35 8.30 -0.11 5.33
N SER A 36 9.14 0.90 5.19
CA SER A 36 9.69 1.31 3.90
C SER A 36 10.70 0.29 3.38
N GLY A 37 10.73 0.10 2.06
CA GLY A 37 11.70 -0.73 1.37
C GLY A 37 11.08 -1.84 0.53
N SER A 38 11.74 -2.19 -0.56
CA SER A 38 11.29 -3.23 -1.49
C SER A 38 11.22 -4.62 -0.84
N GLU A 39 12.09 -4.89 0.12
CA GLU A 39 12.14 -6.15 0.86
C GLU A 39 10.87 -6.39 1.69
N CYS A 40 10.26 -5.34 2.25
CA CYS A 40 8.99 -5.45 2.98
C CYS A 40 7.81 -5.87 2.10
N TYR A 41 7.96 -5.77 0.77
CA TYR A 41 7.00 -6.23 -0.24
C TYR A 41 7.46 -7.50 -0.97
N GLY A 42 8.68 -7.98 -0.73
CA GLY A 42 9.31 -9.05 -1.51
C GLY A 42 9.64 -8.63 -2.95
N PHE A 43 9.78 -7.32 -3.22
CA PHE A 43 10.08 -6.74 -4.54
C PHE A 43 11.57 -6.46 -4.76
N ASP A 44 12.38 -6.73 -3.76
CA ASP A 44 13.83 -6.64 -3.87
C ASP A 44 14.38 -7.62 -4.93
N ASP A 45 15.38 -7.16 -5.68
CA ASP A 45 16.08 -7.85 -6.74
C ASP A 45 17.59 -7.54 -6.65
N ASP A 46 18.37 -8.01 -7.61
CA ASP A 46 19.83 -7.81 -7.61
C ASP A 46 20.23 -6.32 -7.66
N ILE A 47 19.38 -5.47 -8.27
CA ILE A 47 19.61 -4.01 -8.30
C ILE A 47 19.32 -3.38 -6.94
N SER A 48 18.33 -3.91 -6.21
CA SER A 48 17.93 -3.39 -4.88
C SER A 48 18.94 -3.73 -3.77
N GLN A 49 19.94 -4.59 -4.06
CA GLN A 49 20.95 -5.03 -3.08
C GLN A 49 22.12 -4.05 -2.94
N ASP A 50 22.14 -2.94 -3.66
CA ASP A 50 23.28 -2.02 -3.73
C ASP A 50 23.42 -1.07 -2.54
N HIS A 51 22.34 -0.75 -1.80
CA HIS A 51 22.38 0.25 -0.72
C HIS A 51 21.93 -0.26 0.66
N ASP A 52 20.73 -0.72 0.85
CA ASP A 52 20.17 -0.99 2.19
C ASP A 52 19.93 -2.49 2.46
N PHE A 53 20.51 -3.37 1.65
CA PHE A 53 20.37 -4.81 1.80
C PHE A 53 21.34 -5.34 2.83
N GLU A 54 20.90 -5.42 4.09
CA GLU A 54 21.73 -5.81 5.21
C GLU A 54 21.02 -6.79 6.17
N PRO A 55 21.77 -7.64 6.89
CA PRO A 55 21.18 -8.51 7.90
C PRO A 55 20.73 -7.69 9.11
N GLY A 56 19.44 -7.68 9.37
CA GLY A 56 18.86 -6.92 10.47
C GLY A 56 17.35 -7.13 10.60
N PHE A 57 16.79 -6.70 11.70
CA PHE A 57 15.37 -6.67 11.98
C PHE A 57 15.03 -5.52 12.93
N CYS A 58 13.76 -5.13 13.00
CA CYS A 58 13.28 -4.14 13.95
C CYS A 58 12.92 -4.79 15.29
N ILE A 59 13.16 -4.06 16.37
CA ILE A 59 12.68 -4.35 17.72
C ILE A 59 11.74 -3.23 18.10
N PHE A 60 10.46 -3.53 18.23
CA PHE A 60 9.44 -2.55 18.56
C PHE A 60 9.17 -2.55 20.07
N ALA A 61 9.32 -1.39 20.71
CA ALA A 61 9.10 -1.18 22.13
C ALA A 61 7.99 -0.15 22.39
N PRO A 62 7.21 -0.28 23.49
CA PRO A 62 6.27 0.75 23.89
C PRO A 62 6.97 2.07 24.26
N ALA A 63 6.33 3.21 24.01
CA ALA A 63 6.93 4.54 24.25
C ALA A 63 7.09 4.87 25.74
N ASP A 64 6.31 4.23 26.61
CA ASP A 64 6.38 4.40 28.07
C ASP A 64 7.46 3.53 28.73
N MET A 65 8.25 2.77 27.97
CA MET A 65 9.35 1.96 28.48
C MET A 65 10.46 2.85 29.08
N ASP A 66 11.02 2.41 30.22
CA ASP A 66 12.11 3.14 30.89
C ASP A 66 13.33 3.30 29.97
N ARG A 67 13.96 4.47 30.01
CA ARG A 67 15.16 4.78 29.21
C ARG A 67 16.31 3.80 29.41
N LYS A 68 16.49 3.24 30.62
CA LYS A 68 17.53 2.26 30.90
C LYS A 68 17.26 0.95 30.14
N ASP A 69 15.99 0.57 30.05
CA ASP A 69 15.59 -0.65 29.34
C ASP A 69 15.71 -0.44 27.84
N LEU A 70 15.31 0.70 27.29
CA LEU A 70 15.54 1.05 25.88
C LEU A 70 17.04 0.99 25.54
N PHE A 71 17.90 1.61 26.37
CA PHE A 71 19.35 1.57 26.17
C PHE A 71 19.94 0.14 26.27
N LYS A 72 19.39 -0.69 27.19
CA LYS A 72 19.77 -2.11 27.27
C LYS A 72 19.42 -2.85 25.98
N ILE A 73 18.22 -2.64 25.43
CA ILE A 73 17.76 -3.27 24.17
C ILE A 73 18.69 -2.89 23.01
N GLU A 74 18.97 -1.59 22.84
CA GLU A 74 19.91 -1.11 21.81
C GLU A 74 21.28 -1.77 21.92
N ARG A 75 21.84 -1.85 23.12
CA ARG A 75 23.15 -2.50 23.36
C ARG A 75 23.12 -3.99 23.06
N CYS A 76 22.04 -4.69 23.42
CA CYS A 76 21.90 -6.10 23.11
C CYS A 76 21.84 -6.33 21.59
N TYR A 77 21.07 -5.51 20.87
CA TYR A 77 21.00 -5.57 19.40
C TYR A 77 22.35 -5.24 18.74
N ALA A 78 23.04 -4.21 19.22
CA ALA A 78 24.34 -3.80 18.69
C ALA A 78 25.45 -4.86 18.81
N LYS A 79 25.35 -5.79 19.78
CA LYS A 79 26.28 -6.92 19.98
C LYS A 79 26.06 -8.05 18.98
N LEU A 80 24.92 -8.12 18.31
CA LEU A 80 24.65 -9.16 17.33
C LEU A 80 25.65 -9.07 16.17
N PRO A 81 26.03 -10.20 15.57
CA PRO A 81 26.99 -10.24 14.47
C PRO A 81 26.61 -9.32 13.34
N LYS A 82 27.58 -8.51 12.88
CA LYS A 82 27.38 -7.54 11.79
C LYS A 82 27.48 -8.17 10.40
N GLU A 83 27.83 -9.44 10.32
CA GLU A 83 27.91 -10.19 9.06
C GLU A 83 27.09 -11.47 9.18
N PHE A 84 26.28 -11.76 8.17
CA PHE A 84 25.46 -12.96 8.10
C PHE A 84 25.25 -13.37 6.64
N MET A 85 25.54 -14.63 6.32
CA MET A 85 25.41 -15.21 4.98
C MET A 85 26.08 -14.39 3.86
N GLY A 86 27.22 -13.74 4.18
CA GLY A 86 27.98 -12.92 3.22
C GLY A 86 27.51 -11.47 3.10
N TYR A 87 26.42 -11.11 3.75
CA TYR A 87 25.93 -9.72 3.80
C TYR A 87 26.43 -9.03 5.07
N LYS A 88 26.76 -7.73 4.94
CA LYS A 88 27.28 -6.91 6.04
C LYS A 88 26.31 -5.82 6.40
N ARG A 89 26.14 -5.56 7.69
CA ARG A 89 25.39 -4.41 8.18
C ARG A 89 26.19 -3.13 7.90
N ASN A 90 25.52 -2.13 7.39
CA ASN A 90 26.11 -0.82 7.13
C ASN A 90 26.60 -0.17 8.42
N ILE A 91 27.66 0.67 8.30
CA ILE A 91 28.23 1.40 9.44
C ILE A 91 27.30 2.57 9.81
N ILE A 92 26.62 3.15 8.83
CA ILE A 92 25.66 4.25 9.01
C ILE A 92 24.31 3.59 9.24
N ASP A 93 23.73 3.77 10.43
CA ASP A 93 22.39 3.30 10.75
C ASP A 93 21.38 4.04 9.86
N SER A 94 20.69 3.30 9.01
CA SER A 94 19.65 3.83 8.14
C SER A 94 18.34 4.14 8.91
N GLY A 95 18.28 3.79 10.20
CA GLY A 95 17.06 3.86 11.03
C GLY A 95 15.99 2.83 10.64
N ARG A 96 16.34 1.87 9.80
CA ARG A 96 15.41 0.84 9.30
C ARG A 96 15.42 -0.45 10.12
N HIS A 97 16.44 -0.64 10.95
CA HIS A 97 16.61 -1.80 11.82
C HIS A 97 16.91 -1.35 13.26
N GLY A 98 16.88 -2.30 14.20
CA GLY A 98 17.16 -2.03 15.60
C GLY A 98 15.93 -1.56 16.36
N LEU A 99 16.14 -0.77 17.43
CA LEU A 99 15.08 -0.32 18.32
C LEU A 99 14.26 0.82 17.69
N ILE A 100 12.95 0.62 17.66
CA ILE A 100 11.96 1.60 17.19
C ILE A 100 10.81 1.64 18.20
N LEU A 101 10.36 2.83 18.59
CA LEU A 101 9.17 2.94 19.43
C LEU A 101 7.92 2.68 18.57
N ILE A 102 6.98 1.90 19.10
CA ILE A 102 5.73 1.53 18.40
C ILE A 102 4.96 2.80 17.98
N GLU A 103 4.83 3.74 18.88
CA GLU A 103 4.14 5.00 18.63
C GLU A 103 4.83 5.83 17.55
N ASP A 104 6.16 5.90 17.57
CA ASP A 104 6.93 6.66 16.55
C ASP A 104 6.80 6.00 15.18
N PHE A 105 6.86 4.67 15.12
CA PHE A 105 6.63 3.93 13.88
C PHE A 105 5.26 4.28 13.28
N TYR A 106 4.19 4.07 14.04
CA TYR A 106 2.84 4.34 13.53
C TYR A 106 2.61 5.83 13.27
N LYS A 107 3.08 6.73 14.14
CA LYS A 107 2.97 8.17 13.93
C LYS A 107 3.66 8.62 12.64
N SER A 108 4.79 8.04 12.28
CA SER A 108 5.49 8.33 11.03
C SER A 108 4.70 7.91 9.78
N LYS A 109 3.78 6.94 9.90
CA LYS A 109 2.99 6.39 8.80
C LYS A 109 1.55 6.94 8.75
N ILE A 110 0.89 6.98 9.88
CA ILE A 110 -0.53 7.32 9.96
C ILE A 110 -0.81 8.59 10.77
N ALA A 111 0.24 9.38 11.09
CA ALA A 111 0.13 10.61 11.88
C ALA A 111 -0.64 10.38 13.19
N ASN A 112 -1.70 11.16 13.42
CA ASN A 112 -2.56 11.05 14.60
C ASN A 112 -3.91 10.41 14.26
N LEU A 113 -3.94 9.45 13.31
CA LEU A 113 -5.17 8.76 12.93
C LEU A 113 -5.83 8.10 14.15
N ASP A 114 -7.08 8.44 14.39
CA ASP A 114 -7.90 7.68 15.35
C ASP A 114 -8.43 6.39 14.68
N TYR A 115 -7.61 5.35 14.75
CA TYR A 115 -7.96 4.04 14.18
C TYR A 115 -9.02 3.27 14.99
N ASN A 116 -9.48 3.81 16.11
CA ASN A 116 -10.59 3.22 16.88
C ASN A 116 -11.95 3.73 16.40
N ASN A 117 -11.97 4.86 15.69
CA ASN A 117 -13.18 5.45 15.15
C ASN A 117 -13.07 5.66 13.63
N ILE A 118 -14.20 5.51 12.95
CA ILE A 118 -14.31 5.83 11.52
C ILE A 118 -14.51 7.35 11.41
N GLY A 119 -13.51 8.04 10.88
CA GLY A 119 -13.53 9.49 10.72
C GLY A 119 -12.95 9.94 9.38
N LEU A 120 -13.06 11.25 9.10
CA LEU A 120 -12.56 11.85 7.85
C LEU A 120 -11.02 11.83 7.77
N ASP A 121 -10.34 11.64 8.90
CA ASP A 121 -8.89 11.57 8.98
C ASP A 121 -8.29 10.46 8.10
N TRP A 122 -9.07 9.38 7.89
CA TRP A 122 -8.67 8.29 7.00
C TRP A 122 -8.41 8.74 5.56
N PHE A 123 -9.08 9.80 5.08
CA PHE A 123 -8.88 10.34 3.74
C PHE A 123 -7.57 11.14 3.61
N ASN A 124 -7.03 11.63 4.73
CA ASN A 124 -5.84 12.46 4.76
C ASN A 124 -4.54 11.64 4.80
N ILE A 125 -4.61 10.33 5.03
CA ILE A 125 -3.42 9.48 5.07
C ILE A 125 -3.08 9.01 3.65
N PRO A 126 -1.88 9.32 3.13
CA PRO A 126 -1.43 8.77 1.85
C PRO A 126 -1.41 7.24 1.90
N GLU A 127 -2.04 6.60 0.92
CA GLU A 127 -2.28 5.16 0.94
C GLU A 127 -1.00 4.32 1.07
N HIS A 128 0.10 4.75 0.44
CA HIS A 128 1.37 4.04 0.56
C HIS A 128 1.92 4.01 1.99
N PHE A 129 1.60 4.98 2.84
CA PHE A 129 1.97 4.93 4.26
C PHE A 129 1.14 3.92 5.04
N LEU A 130 -0.16 3.77 4.72
CA LEU A 130 -0.97 2.68 5.27
C LEU A 130 -0.44 1.31 4.81
N SER A 131 -0.04 1.22 3.54
CA SER A 131 0.63 0.04 2.99
C SER A 131 1.91 -0.29 3.77
N GLU A 132 2.78 0.69 4.02
CA GLU A 132 4.01 0.50 4.79
C GLU A 132 3.77 0.18 6.27
N ALA A 133 2.70 0.70 6.88
CA ALA A 133 2.32 0.38 8.25
C ALA A 133 1.84 -1.08 8.41
N THR A 134 1.47 -1.73 7.31
CA THR A 134 0.84 -3.06 7.31
C THR A 134 1.53 -4.12 6.47
N ASN A 135 2.65 -3.79 5.79
CA ASN A 135 3.46 -4.72 5.00
C ASN A 135 4.44 -5.53 5.84
N GLY A 136 5.34 -6.27 5.18
CA GLY A 136 6.39 -7.03 5.83
C GLY A 136 5.86 -8.14 6.75
N GLU A 137 6.70 -8.57 7.69
CA GLU A 137 6.38 -9.68 8.60
C GLU A 137 6.77 -9.35 10.05
N ILE A 138 5.90 -9.70 10.99
CA ILE A 138 6.20 -9.73 12.42
C ILE A 138 6.55 -11.16 12.79
N TYR A 139 7.75 -11.37 13.35
CA TYR A 139 8.29 -12.68 13.72
C TYR A 139 7.78 -13.14 15.08
N ASP A 140 7.84 -12.24 16.08
CA ASP A 140 7.27 -12.43 17.42
C ASP A 140 6.71 -11.12 17.95
N ASP A 141 5.58 -11.17 18.66
CA ASP A 141 4.96 -10.04 19.35
C ASP A 141 4.36 -10.54 20.67
N PHE A 142 5.14 -10.50 21.74
CA PHE A 142 4.77 -11.08 23.02
C PHE A 142 3.67 -10.27 23.73
N PHE A 143 3.72 -8.96 23.64
CA PHE A 143 2.75 -8.05 24.26
C PHE A 143 1.52 -7.75 23.40
N LYS A 144 1.56 -8.15 22.12
CA LYS A 144 0.49 -7.93 21.13
C LYS A 144 0.17 -6.47 20.80
N GLN A 145 0.87 -5.49 21.37
CA GLN A 145 0.56 -4.08 21.15
C GLN A 145 0.75 -3.67 19.67
N PHE A 146 1.85 -4.08 19.06
CA PHE A 146 2.12 -3.81 17.65
C PHE A 146 1.06 -4.46 16.75
N SER A 147 0.78 -5.73 16.97
CA SER A 147 -0.17 -6.52 16.17
C SER A 147 -1.61 -6.02 16.32
N ILE A 148 -2.02 -5.55 17.51
CA ILE A 148 -3.36 -4.99 17.73
C ILE A 148 -3.56 -3.72 16.89
N ILE A 149 -2.60 -2.80 16.87
CA ILE A 149 -2.69 -1.59 16.05
C ILE A 149 -2.72 -1.98 14.57
N ARG A 150 -1.80 -2.86 14.15
CA ARG A 150 -1.70 -3.35 12.77
C ARG A 150 -3.01 -3.95 12.27
N GLU A 151 -3.69 -4.76 13.07
CA GLU A 151 -4.96 -5.38 12.69
C GLU A 151 -6.09 -4.33 12.54
N LYS A 152 -6.11 -3.29 13.41
CA LYS A 152 -7.10 -2.21 13.31
C LYS A 152 -6.95 -1.35 12.05
N ILE A 153 -5.74 -1.21 11.55
CA ILE A 153 -5.45 -0.43 10.34
C ILE A 153 -5.18 -1.33 9.12
N LYS A 154 -5.45 -2.63 9.21
CA LYS A 154 -5.12 -3.61 8.17
C LYS A 154 -5.72 -3.26 6.82
N TYR A 155 -6.87 -2.64 6.85
CA TYR A 155 -7.50 -2.08 5.66
C TYR A 155 -8.45 -0.93 6.03
N TYR A 156 -8.92 -0.18 5.02
CA TYR A 156 -9.88 0.89 5.20
C TYR A 156 -11.18 0.40 5.86
N PRO A 157 -11.80 1.18 6.75
CA PRO A 157 -13.21 1.00 7.08
C PRO A 157 -14.06 1.01 5.80
N GLU A 158 -15.11 0.20 5.75
CA GLU A 158 -15.87 -0.03 4.51
C GLU A 158 -16.43 1.25 3.90
N ASP A 159 -16.97 2.18 4.69
CA ASP A 159 -17.51 3.44 4.19
C ASP A 159 -16.44 4.35 3.57
N ILE A 160 -15.21 4.32 4.11
CA ILE A 160 -14.05 5.02 3.56
C ILE A 160 -13.66 4.39 2.21
N ARG A 161 -13.58 3.05 2.16
CA ARG A 161 -13.29 2.31 0.94
C ARG A 161 -14.29 2.61 -0.18
N LEU A 162 -15.60 2.55 0.14
CA LEU A 162 -16.66 2.82 -0.83
C LEU A 162 -16.61 4.25 -1.34
N LYS A 163 -16.30 5.24 -0.50
CA LYS A 163 -16.15 6.62 -0.92
C LYS A 163 -15.00 6.80 -1.91
N LYS A 164 -13.84 6.20 -1.62
CA LYS A 164 -12.68 6.18 -2.54
C LYS A 164 -13.00 5.48 -3.86
N LEU A 165 -13.69 4.34 -3.79
CA LEU A 165 -14.10 3.58 -4.97
C LEU A 165 -15.04 4.40 -5.87
N ALA A 166 -16.06 5.02 -5.28
CA ALA A 166 -16.99 5.86 -6.00
C ALA A 166 -16.30 7.03 -6.73
N GLY A 167 -15.43 7.77 -6.02
CA GLY A 167 -14.67 8.86 -6.63
C GLY A 167 -13.72 8.39 -7.73
N SER A 168 -13.06 7.24 -7.54
CA SER A 168 -12.16 6.69 -8.56
C SER A 168 -12.90 6.24 -9.83
N LEU A 169 -14.07 5.60 -9.72
CA LEU A 169 -14.93 5.26 -10.88
C LEU A 169 -15.38 6.50 -11.63
N PHE A 170 -15.78 7.55 -10.90
CA PHE A 170 -16.17 8.82 -11.51
C PHE A 170 -15.01 9.44 -12.31
N LEU A 171 -13.81 9.48 -11.74
CA LEU A 171 -12.62 10.02 -12.40
C LEU A 171 -12.13 9.16 -13.58
N MET A 172 -12.33 7.83 -13.53
CA MET A 172 -12.09 6.97 -14.70
C MET A 172 -12.94 7.40 -15.90
N LYS A 173 -14.23 7.65 -15.69
CA LYS A 173 -15.12 8.19 -16.75
C LYS A 173 -14.60 9.50 -17.28
N GLN A 174 -14.30 10.43 -16.37
CA GLN A 174 -13.85 11.78 -16.75
C GLN A 174 -12.55 11.72 -17.58
N ALA A 175 -11.56 10.96 -17.14
CA ALA A 175 -10.27 10.92 -17.80
C ALA A 175 -10.31 10.11 -19.10
N GLY A 176 -10.75 8.84 -19.04
CA GLY A 176 -10.65 7.89 -20.14
C GLY A 176 -11.78 8.03 -21.18
N VAL A 177 -13.02 8.24 -20.72
CA VAL A 177 -14.19 8.24 -21.61
C VAL A 177 -14.51 9.63 -22.15
N TYR A 178 -14.26 10.68 -21.36
CA TYR A 178 -14.60 12.04 -21.74
C TYR A 178 -13.40 12.86 -22.23
N ASN A 179 -12.35 12.99 -21.42
CA ASN A 179 -11.24 13.90 -21.75
C ASN A 179 -10.32 13.33 -22.84
N TYR A 180 -9.99 12.04 -22.78
CA TYR A 180 -9.06 11.43 -23.74
C TYR A 180 -9.52 11.60 -25.20
N PRO A 181 -10.76 11.25 -25.62
CA PRO A 181 -11.23 11.48 -26.99
C PRO A 181 -11.21 12.95 -27.37
N ARG A 182 -11.60 13.87 -26.48
CA ARG A 182 -11.59 15.31 -26.77
C ARG A 182 -10.20 15.85 -27.03
N CYS A 183 -9.19 15.39 -26.30
CA CYS A 183 -7.80 15.78 -26.56
C CYS A 183 -7.35 15.33 -27.97
N ILE A 184 -7.75 14.12 -28.38
CA ILE A 184 -7.48 13.62 -29.73
C ILE A 184 -8.18 14.45 -30.80
N ASP A 185 -9.45 14.79 -30.60
CA ASP A 185 -10.22 15.65 -31.53
C ASP A 185 -9.57 17.03 -31.73
N HIS A 186 -8.91 17.53 -30.70
CA HIS A 186 -8.14 18.80 -30.74
C HIS A 186 -6.70 18.61 -31.25
N ASN A 187 -6.28 17.39 -31.64
CA ASN A 187 -4.90 17.07 -32.01
C ASN A 187 -3.87 17.40 -30.90
N ASP A 188 -4.29 17.40 -29.63
CA ASP A 188 -3.43 17.62 -28.47
C ASP A 188 -2.98 16.29 -27.87
N THR A 189 -1.95 15.69 -28.46
CA THR A 189 -1.44 14.39 -28.07
C THR A 189 -0.78 14.39 -26.68
N ALA A 190 -0.24 15.52 -26.23
CA ALA A 190 0.34 15.67 -24.92
C ALA A 190 -0.74 15.64 -23.82
N SER A 191 -1.83 16.41 -23.98
CA SER A 191 -2.97 16.36 -23.06
C SER A 191 -3.70 15.02 -23.12
N ALA A 192 -3.72 14.35 -24.30
CA ALA A 192 -4.24 12.99 -24.41
C ALA A 192 -3.42 12.01 -23.54
N GLN A 193 -2.09 12.15 -23.51
CA GLN A 193 -1.25 11.29 -22.65
C GLN A 193 -1.48 11.58 -21.16
N LEU A 194 -1.71 12.83 -20.78
CA LEU A 194 -2.08 13.15 -19.39
C LEU A 194 -3.45 12.55 -19.02
N ALA A 195 -4.42 12.57 -19.93
CA ALA A 195 -5.73 11.94 -19.71
C ALA A 195 -5.59 10.41 -19.53
N ILE A 196 -4.77 9.74 -20.35
CA ILE A 196 -4.43 8.31 -20.19
C ILE A 196 -3.75 8.05 -18.83
N TYR A 197 -2.78 8.87 -18.45
CA TYR A 197 -2.10 8.72 -17.16
C TYR A 197 -3.08 8.81 -15.97
N GLU A 198 -3.96 9.82 -15.97
CA GLU A 198 -4.98 9.95 -14.91
C GLU A 198 -5.98 8.79 -14.93
N TYR A 199 -6.38 8.31 -16.11
CA TYR A 199 -7.23 7.14 -16.23
C TYR A 199 -6.57 5.90 -15.63
N VAL A 200 -5.34 5.58 -16.04
CA VAL A 200 -4.59 4.41 -15.54
C VAL A 200 -4.40 4.48 -14.03
N LYS A 201 -4.07 5.65 -13.47
CA LYS A 201 -3.99 5.83 -12.01
C LYS A 201 -5.29 5.43 -11.32
N LYS A 202 -6.45 5.89 -11.86
CA LYS A 202 -7.75 5.61 -11.24
C LYS A 202 -8.18 4.15 -11.41
N VAL A 203 -7.84 3.51 -12.53
CA VAL A 203 -8.01 2.07 -12.70
C VAL A 203 -7.21 1.29 -11.64
N ILE A 204 -5.94 1.64 -11.43
CA ILE A 204 -5.11 1.04 -10.40
C ILE A 204 -5.74 1.25 -9.02
N ASP A 205 -6.19 2.47 -8.68
CA ASP A 205 -6.87 2.77 -7.43
C ASP A 205 -8.07 1.81 -7.22
N VAL A 206 -8.93 1.66 -8.24
CA VAL A 206 -10.10 0.77 -8.21
C VAL A 206 -9.69 -0.69 -7.99
N ILE A 207 -8.69 -1.20 -8.72
CA ILE A 207 -8.26 -2.59 -8.58
C ILE A 207 -7.77 -2.88 -7.15
N PHE A 208 -6.96 -1.99 -6.56
CA PHE A 208 -6.50 -2.15 -5.18
C PHE A 208 -7.65 -2.09 -4.18
N LEU A 209 -8.62 -1.18 -4.38
CA LEU A 209 -9.82 -1.07 -3.55
C LEU A 209 -10.72 -2.32 -3.64
N LEU A 210 -10.84 -2.95 -4.81
CA LEU A 210 -11.59 -4.20 -5.01
C LEU A 210 -10.90 -5.40 -4.36
N ASN A 211 -9.57 -5.43 -4.35
CA ASN A 211 -8.78 -6.46 -3.67
C ASN A 211 -8.67 -6.24 -2.15
N LYS A 212 -9.13 -5.11 -1.61
CA LYS A 212 -8.96 -4.71 -0.20
C LYS A 212 -7.51 -4.77 0.26
N VAL A 213 -6.61 -4.22 -0.56
CA VAL A 213 -5.18 -4.11 -0.31
C VAL A 213 -4.76 -2.66 -0.49
N TYR A 214 -3.93 -2.13 0.40
CA TYR A 214 -3.38 -0.79 0.23
C TYR A 214 -2.40 -0.72 -0.92
N LYS A 215 -2.55 0.30 -1.74
CA LYS A 215 -1.67 0.58 -2.85
C LYS A 215 -0.27 1.01 -2.35
N PRO A 216 0.81 0.38 -2.84
CA PRO A 216 2.17 0.76 -2.45
C PRO A 216 2.58 2.07 -3.12
N TYR A 217 3.79 2.54 -2.78
CA TYR A 217 4.42 3.68 -3.47
C TYR A 217 4.47 3.45 -4.99
N TYR A 218 4.31 4.51 -5.79
CA TYR A 218 4.03 4.42 -7.23
C TYR A 218 4.98 3.50 -8.02
N LYS A 219 6.27 3.46 -7.70
CA LYS A 219 7.26 2.65 -8.43
C LYS A 219 7.04 1.14 -8.32
N TRP A 220 6.19 0.69 -7.38
CA TRP A 220 5.90 -0.73 -7.16
C TRP A 220 4.46 -1.13 -7.54
N GLN A 221 3.63 -0.17 -7.99
CA GLN A 221 2.21 -0.42 -8.22
C GLN A 221 1.98 -1.51 -9.26
N PHE A 222 2.62 -1.43 -10.43
CA PHE A 222 2.49 -2.46 -11.47
C PHE A 222 3.03 -3.82 -11.01
N ARG A 223 4.16 -3.84 -10.31
CA ARG A 223 4.73 -5.08 -9.77
C ARG A 223 3.78 -5.74 -8.75
N TYR A 224 3.12 -4.94 -7.91
CA TYR A 224 2.12 -5.44 -6.95
C TYR A 224 0.84 -5.89 -7.66
N LEU A 225 0.35 -5.11 -8.61
CA LEU A 225 -0.86 -5.39 -9.39
C LEU A 225 -0.81 -6.77 -10.06
N ASN A 226 0.34 -7.15 -10.63
CA ASN A 226 0.55 -8.47 -11.23
C ASN A 226 0.37 -9.65 -10.24
N ASN A 227 0.40 -9.41 -8.93
CA ASN A 227 0.25 -10.42 -7.89
C ASN A 227 -1.10 -10.38 -7.17
N LEU A 228 -2.03 -9.51 -7.60
CA LEU A 228 -3.37 -9.42 -7.01
C LEU A 228 -4.27 -10.56 -7.50
N ASP A 229 -5.22 -10.97 -6.66
CA ASP A 229 -6.17 -12.04 -6.99
C ASP A 229 -7.25 -11.57 -7.98
N ILE A 230 -7.65 -10.30 -7.91
CA ILE A 230 -8.75 -9.72 -8.69
C ILE A 230 -8.17 -8.73 -9.70
N LEU A 231 -8.48 -8.93 -10.99
CA LEU A 231 -8.14 -8.03 -12.10
C LEU A 231 -6.63 -7.80 -12.32
N SER A 232 -5.75 -8.71 -11.86
CA SER A 232 -4.31 -8.65 -12.16
C SER A 232 -4.00 -8.75 -13.66
N ASN A 233 -4.87 -9.39 -14.43
CA ASN A 233 -4.78 -9.49 -15.88
C ASN A 233 -4.93 -8.14 -16.60
N LEU A 234 -5.37 -7.07 -15.90
CA LEU A 234 -5.40 -5.70 -16.43
C LEU A 234 -4.02 -5.03 -16.44
N ALA A 235 -2.99 -5.61 -15.81
CA ALA A 235 -1.65 -5.01 -15.79
C ALA A 235 -1.12 -4.74 -17.21
N SER A 236 -1.15 -5.75 -18.09
CA SER A 236 -0.65 -5.61 -19.46
C SER A 236 -1.44 -4.61 -20.33
N PRO A 237 -2.79 -4.59 -20.34
CA PRO A 237 -3.54 -3.52 -20.99
C PRO A 237 -3.20 -2.11 -20.47
N LEU A 238 -3.00 -1.97 -19.16
CA LEU A 238 -2.63 -0.67 -18.57
C LEU A 238 -1.21 -0.24 -18.96
N GLU A 239 -0.24 -1.16 -19.00
CA GLU A 239 1.11 -0.91 -19.51
C GLU A 239 1.05 -0.46 -20.98
N TYR A 240 0.28 -1.16 -21.83
CA TYR A 240 0.09 -0.79 -23.23
C TYR A 240 -0.44 0.65 -23.38
N LEU A 241 -1.46 1.05 -22.58
CA LEU A 241 -1.99 2.41 -22.60
C LEU A 241 -0.93 3.46 -22.23
N MET A 242 -0.01 3.14 -21.32
CA MET A 242 1.03 4.05 -20.85
C MET A 242 2.20 4.18 -21.85
N GLU A 243 2.56 3.12 -22.52
CA GLU A 243 3.75 3.02 -23.36
C GLU A 243 3.49 3.39 -24.83
N THR A 244 2.23 3.31 -25.28
CA THR A 244 1.84 3.57 -26.67
C THR A 244 1.55 5.07 -26.87
N ASP A 245 1.93 5.61 -28.05
CA ASP A 245 1.65 6.99 -28.43
C ASP A 245 0.14 7.27 -28.64
N ASN A 246 -0.20 8.52 -28.86
CA ASN A 246 -1.58 8.98 -29.08
C ASN A 246 -1.81 9.45 -30.52
N SER A 247 -1.22 8.76 -31.49
CA SER A 247 -1.54 8.98 -32.91
C SER A 247 -2.97 8.56 -33.25
N ASN A 248 -3.50 9.09 -34.33
CA ASN A 248 -4.84 8.72 -34.81
C ASN A 248 -4.97 7.22 -35.11
N GLU A 249 -3.87 6.55 -35.46
CA GLU A 249 -3.85 5.11 -35.71
C GLU A 249 -4.05 4.32 -34.42
N MET A 250 -3.45 4.76 -33.33
CA MET A 250 -3.52 4.09 -32.01
C MET A 250 -4.80 4.42 -31.24
N PHE A 251 -5.43 5.57 -31.52
CA PHE A 251 -6.60 6.06 -30.76
C PHE A 251 -7.72 5.02 -30.66
N LYS A 252 -8.14 4.43 -31.79
CA LYS A 252 -9.25 3.47 -31.79
C LYS A 252 -8.97 2.27 -30.91
N GLY A 253 -7.76 1.69 -31.03
CA GLY A 253 -7.36 0.55 -30.21
C GLY A 253 -7.27 0.89 -28.73
N LYS A 254 -6.74 2.06 -28.39
CA LYS A 254 -6.72 2.52 -26.98
C LYS A 254 -8.13 2.72 -26.42
N LEU A 255 -9.05 3.27 -27.22
CA LEU A 255 -10.43 3.48 -26.78
C LEU A 255 -11.16 2.14 -26.57
N GLU A 256 -10.94 1.15 -27.43
CA GLU A 256 -11.47 -0.22 -27.24
C GLU A 256 -10.92 -0.84 -25.94
N ILE A 257 -9.62 -0.73 -25.67
CA ILE A 257 -9.00 -1.21 -24.44
C ILE A 257 -9.59 -0.50 -23.19
N ILE A 258 -9.81 0.82 -23.25
CA ILE A 258 -10.45 1.57 -22.16
C ILE A 258 -11.86 1.04 -21.88
N ASN A 259 -12.64 0.76 -22.95
CA ASN A 259 -13.99 0.22 -22.80
C ASN A 259 -13.97 -1.18 -22.20
N ASP A 260 -13.10 -2.06 -22.65
CA ASP A 260 -12.94 -3.42 -22.12
C ASP A 260 -12.54 -3.39 -20.63
N ILE A 261 -11.59 -2.54 -20.25
CA ILE A 261 -11.20 -2.35 -18.85
C ILE A 261 -12.39 -1.88 -18.02
N ASN A 262 -13.18 -0.90 -18.51
CA ASN A 262 -14.35 -0.39 -17.82
C ASN A 262 -15.40 -1.49 -17.58
N GLU A 263 -15.68 -2.32 -18.59
CA GLU A 263 -16.60 -3.44 -18.46
C GLU A 263 -16.13 -4.45 -17.41
N MET A 264 -14.85 -4.88 -17.46
CA MET A 264 -14.30 -5.82 -16.50
C MET A 264 -14.34 -5.31 -15.07
N ILE A 265 -14.08 -4.01 -14.85
CA ILE A 265 -14.17 -3.38 -13.54
C ILE A 265 -15.61 -3.35 -13.05
N LEU A 266 -16.57 -2.93 -13.90
CA LEU A 266 -17.97 -2.85 -13.51
C LEU A 266 -18.57 -4.22 -13.23
N ASP A 267 -18.16 -5.26 -13.96
CA ASP A 267 -18.55 -6.64 -13.68
C ASP A 267 -18.06 -7.09 -12.30
N GLU A 268 -16.82 -6.78 -11.93
CA GLU A 268 -16.31 -7.12 -10.60
C GLU A 268 -16.98 -6.28 -9.49
N VAL A 269 -17.25 -4.98 -9.72
CA VAL A 269 -18.01 -4.13 -8.80
C VAL A 269 -19.40 -4.71 -8.53
N LYS A 270 -20.10 -5.17 -9.57
CA LYS A 270 -21.42 -5.81 -9.46
C LYS A 270 -21.33 -7.18 -8.77
N LYS A 271 -20.35 -8.00 -9.14
CA LYS A 271 -20.09 -9.31 -8.54
C LYS A 271 -19.84 -9.22 -7.02
N GLN A 272 -19.17 -8.16 -6.56
CA GLN A 272 -18.99 -7.89 -5.13
C GLN A 272 -20.23 -7.27 -4.46
N GLY A 273 -21.32 -7.00 -5.20
CA GLY A 273 -22.54 -6.40 -4.68
C GLY A 273 -22.38 -4.93 -4.28
N LEU A 274 -21.41 -4.21 -4.89
CA LEU A 274 -21.10 -2.82 -4.56
C LEU A 274 -21.90 -1.81 -5.38
N SER A 275 -22.57 -2.24 -6.46
CA SER A 275 -23.46 -1.44 -7.27
C SER A 275 -24.72 -2.23 -7.62
N SER A 276 -25.85 -1.55 -7.64
CA SER A 276 -27.13 -2.08 -8.09
C SER A 276 -27.51 -1.65 -9.52
N GLU A 277 -26.64 -0.87 -10.17
CA GLU A 277 -26.89 -0.39 -11.53
C GLU A 277 -26.78 -1.48 -12.59
N LEU A 278 -27.75 -1.54 -13.49
CA LEU A 278 -27.74 -2.48 -14.61
C LEU A 278 -26.90 -1.99 -15.80
N CYS A 279 -26.76 -0.68 -15.94
CA CYS A 279 -26.02 -0.08 -17.05
C CYS A 279 -24.51 -0.22 -16.88
N SER A 280 -23.77 -0.08 -17.99
CA SER A 280 -22.31 -0.07 -18.02
C SER A 280 -21.72 1.35 -17.94
N ASP A 281 -22.47 2.31 -17.40
CA ASP A 281 -21.99 3.68 -17.22
C ASP A 281 -21.24 3.82 -15.89
N LEU A 282 -19.97 4.24 -15.95
CA LEU A 282 -19.10 4.38 -14.78
C LEU A 282 -19.63 5.39 -13.76
N GLU A 283 -20.24 6.51 -14.20
CA GLU A 283 -20.76 7.54 -13.29
C GLU A 283 -21.98 7.07 -12.54
N ASN A 284 -22.93 6.41 -13.22
CA ASN A 284 -24.09 5.83 -12.56
C ASN A 284 -23.67 4.78 -11.52
N ASN A 285 -22.71 3.93 -11.87
CA ASN A 285 -22.17 2.95 -10.95
C ASN A 285 -21.40 3.62 -9.78
N ALA A 286 -20.69 4.73 -10.01
CA ALA A 286 -20.02 5.49 -8.96
C ALA A 286 -21.04 6.03 -7.93
N PHE A 287 -22.15 6.62 -8.38
CA PHE A 287 -23.22 7.06 -7.48
C PHE A 287 -23.92 5.89 -6.78
N SER A 288 -24.11 4.78 -7.46
CA SER A 288 -24.65 3.56 -6.84
C SER A 288 -23.75 3.05 -5.72
N VAL A 289 -22.43 2.95 -5.94
CA VAL A 289 -21.44 2.60 -4.91
C VAL A 289 -21.52 3.60 -3.74
N ASN A 290 -21.58 4.90 -4.00
CA ASN A 290 -21.70 5.92 -2.96
C ASN A 290 -22.97 5.73 -2.11
N ASN A 291 -24.08 5.30 -2.71
CA ASN A 291 -25.35 5.06 -2.00
C ASN A 291 -25.28 3.87 -1.04
N HIS A 292 -24.32 2.94 -1.19
CA HIS A 292 -24.09 1.84 -0.26
C HIS A 292 -23.36 2.25 1.03
N ILE A 293 -22.82 3.49 1.11
CA ILE A 293 -22.18 4.04 2.30
C ILE A 293 -23.23 4.20 3.41
N LYS A 294 -22.96 3.64 4.58
CA LYS A 294 -23.89 3.64 5.72
C LYS A 294 -23.87 4.95 6.49
N ASP A 295 -22.69 5.49 6.76
CA ASP A 295 -22.53 6.78 7.43
C ASP A 295 -22.99 7.93 6.51
N SER A 296 -24.07 8.60 6.90
CA SER A 296 -24.64 9.70 6.12
C SER A 296 -23.70 10.91 6.00
N LYS A 297 -22.80 11.13 6.93
CA LYS A 297 -21.81 12.21 6.86
C LYS A 297 -20.81 11.93 5.74
N ILE A 298 -20.32 10.70 5.64
CA ILE A 298 -19.40 10.28 4.57
C ILE A 298 -20.14 10.21 3.23
N ARG A 299 -21.34 9.63 3.21
CA ARG A 299 -22.12 9.49 1.98
C ARG A 299 -22.41 10.84 1.32
N ASN A 300 -22.76 11.87 2.11
CA ASN A 300 -23.15 13.18 1.62
C ASN A 300 -21.97 14.12 1.29
N LEU A 301 -20.73 13.71 1.49
CA LEU A 301 -19.58 14.44 0.97
C LEU A 301 -19.61 14.46 -0.57
N ASP A 302 -18.95 15.45 -1.16
CA ASP A 302 -18.72 15.44 -2.61
C ASP A 302 -18.14 14.10 -3.06
N ILE A 303 -18.53 13.61 -4.24
CA ILE A 303 -18.07 12.31 -4.73
C ILE A 303 -16.56 12.25 -4.91
N LEU A 304 -15.92 13.39 -5.17
CA LEU A 304 -14.48 13.55 -5.36
C LEU A 304 -13.72 13.83 -4.05
N TYR A 305 -14.40 13.89 -2.90
CA TYR A 305 -13.76 14.26 -1.63
C TYR A 305 -12.58 13.37 -1.24
N ALA A 306 -12.62 12.11 -1.67
CA ALA A 306 -11.66 11.07 -1.22
C ALA A 306 -10.55 10.74 -2.25
N VAL A 307 -10.47 11.45 -3.40
CA VAL A 307 -9.63 11.07 -4.56
C VAL A 307 -8.81 12.22 -5.13
#